data_5d9c27a522ed7ef20862645bfd34ce8d
#
_entry.id   5d9c27a522ed7ef20862645bfd34ce8d
#
_cell.length_a   1.000
_cell.length_b   1.000
_cell.length_c   1.000
_cell.angle_alpha   90.00
_cell.angle_beta   90.00
_cell.angle_gamma   90.00
#
_symmetry.space_group_name_H-M   'P 1'
#
loop_
_entity.id
_entity.type
_entity.pdbx_description
1 polymer ?
#
loop_
_entity_poly.entity_id
_entity_poly.type
_entity_poly.pdbx_seq_one_letter_code
_entity_poly.pdbx_strand_id
1 'polypeptide(L)'
;MGTSGSKPKKSNVSKVSECQAITLKSEIKRNKTPRIPLDIYIELSKGICKLIIKKLNTNATGFFISDKYDNKFLITNNHVISENLVNSNVTIIMELHNKEKYELKLDKNERYIKFYENPVDITVIQINDLYDLCDRIKFLSADFSYKNCGYNRYVNNDIYLLGYPCGNSIECSTGIITSISVNEFKHNCDIDTGSCGSPIILVSNYKVVGIHKVGIININIGSFLGIIFNYNDYIIADFNKEMIDNPIIKKAKSSSIQFQKAININELINSNKIVSKQNNSENYILSEISISKNEVNENIRIINSYEAEIRNSKIFTFDDNLRNENEIKDCKIFIEEKLIPFSYFYKFNKEGTYKIKYSFPNNLTNFYYLFYDCKNIISLDFTHFNTNEVTNIYGMFYKCSSLSKINLSNFNTENMTDMSCLFSYCSSLTNLDLSNFNTENVNELESMFYECSSLTNINLSSFNTKKVKNMRAMFYECSSLTDLNLSNFNTENVTDMRSMFYKCSSLNSLNLSNFNTKKVKNMYAMFQDWCSLTNLDLSNFNTQNVTEIEGIFHNCSLLNGSDIICYDKKVLDEFAKRTLDQSIILDI
;
A
#
# COMPACT_ATOMS: atom_id res chain seq x y z
N MET A 1 22.61 55.57 -57.43
CA MET A 1 21.20 55.39 -57.06
C MET A 1 21.06 54.02 -56.48
N GLY A 2 20.97 53.98 -55.16
CA GLY A 2 20.90 52.70 -54.41
C GLY A 2 19.50 52.17 -54.34
N THR A 3 19.40 50.86 -54.31
CA THR A 3 18.19 50.17 -53.88
C THR A 3 18.55 49.26 -52.69
N SER A 4 18.02 49.67 -51.55
CA SER A 4 18.12 48.97 -50.30
C SER A 4 17.19 47.75 -50.30
N GLY A 5 17.76 46.55 -50.28
CA GLY A 5 17.01 45.30 -50.06
C GLY A 5 16.89 45.03 -48.55
N SER A 6 15.70 45.12 -48.01
CA SER A 6 15.39 44.77 -46.64
C SER A 6 15.43 43.25 -46.46
N LYS A 7 16.29 42.75 -45.54
CA LYS A 7 16.31 41.37 -45.09
C LYS A 7 15.09 41.10 -44.16
N PRO A 8 14.38 39.97 -44.30
CA PRO A 8 13.29 39.65 -43.38
C PRO A 8 13.82 39.37 -41.97
N LYS A 9 13.12 39.86 -40.95
CA LYS A 9 13.39 39.60 -39.55
C LYS A 9 13.25 38.08 -39.26
N LYS A 10 14.33 37.45 -38.88
CA LYS A 10 14.29 36.08 -38.31
C LYS A 10 13.42 36.11 -37.06
N SER A 11 12.45 35.20 -36.98
CA SER A 11 11.51 35.09 -35.87
C SER A 11 12.24 34.77 -34.55
N ASN A 12 11.77 35.32 -33.45
CA ASN A 12 12.33 35.13 -32.10
C ASN A 12 12.35 33.67 -31.61
N VAL A 13 11.72 32.77 -32.34
CA VAL A 13 11.67 31.31 -32.04
C VAL A 13 13.05 30.65 -32.17
N SER A 14 13.89 31.12 -33.14
CA SER A 14 15.23 30.54 -33.31
C SER A 14 16.23 30.93 -32.20
N LYS A 15 16.04 32.10 -31.56
CA LYS A 15 16.92 32.54 -30.47
C LYS A 15 16.63 31.82 -29.14
N VAL A 16 15.34 31.48 -28.88
CA VAL A 16 14.96 30.75 -27.65
C VAL A 16 15.47 29.32 -27.73
N SER A 17 15.38 28.66 -28.89
CA SER A 17 15.91 27.30 -29.08
C SER A 17 17.45 27.27 -29.03
N GLU A 18 18.15 28.29 -29.48
CA GLU A 18 19.62 28.41 -29.38
C GLU A 18 20.10 28.65 -27.94
N CYS A 19 19.41 29.48 -27.13
CA CYS A 19 19.72 29.66 -25.71
C CYS A 19 19.50 28.38 -24.90
N GLN A 20 18.39 27.67 -25.10
CA GLN A 20 18.14 26.42 -24.42
C GLN A 20 19.15 25.32 -24.80
N ALA A 21 19.55 25.26 -26.07
CA ALA A 21 20.60 24.37 -26.53
C ALA A 21 22.01 24.74 -26.00
N ILE A 22 22.26 26.01 -25.73
CA ILE A 22 23.54 26.47 -25.16
C ILE A 22 23.62 26.14 -23.67
N THR A 23 22.56 26.34 -22.89
CA THR A 23 22.51 25.94 -21.47
C THR A 23 22.72 24.45 -21.32
N LEU A 24 22.01 23.63 -22.10
CA LEU A 24 22.21 22.18 -22.15
C LEU A 24 23.65 21.78 -22.53
N LYS A 25 24.34 22.54 -23.40
CA LYS A 25 25.73 22.25 -23.81
C LYS A 25 26.77 22.58 -22.76
N SER A 26 26.53 23.53 -21.85
CA SER A 26 27.51 23.93 -20.82
C SER A 26 27.53 22.96 -19.61
N GLU A 27 26.39 22.33 -19.27
CA GLU A 27 26.29 21.42 -18.14
C GLU A 27 26.76 19.98 -18.44
N ILE A 28 26.85 19.62 -19.71
CA ILE A 28 27.14 18.27 -20.21
C ILE A 28 28.59 17.81 -19.95
N LYS A 29 29.49 18.70 -19.50
CA LYS A 29 30.90 18.33 -19.30
C LYS A 29 31.21 17.54 -18.03
N ARG A 30 30.24 17.31 -17.09
CA ARG A 30 30.55 16.78 -15.75
C ARG A 30 29.96 15.41 -15.39
N ASN A 31 28.90 14.93 -16.06
CA ASN A 31 28.29 13.64 -15.69
C ASN A 31 28.08 12.72 -16.91
N LYS A 32 28.28 11.39 -16.70
CA LYS A 32 28.05 10.33 -17.69
C LYS A 32 26.56 10.05 -17.97
N THR A 33 25.63 10.79 -17.37
CA THR A 33 24.19 10.57 -17.50
C THR A 33 23.72 10.93 -18.91
N PRO A 34 22.82 10.12 -19.54
CA PRO A 34 22.30 10.40 -20.88
C PRO A 34 21.62 11.75 -20.97
N ARG A 35 21.84 12.46 -22.09
CA ARG A 35 21.16 13.73 -22.38
C ARG A 35 19.68 13.45 -22.58
N ILE A 36 18.82 14.30 -21.99
CA ILE A 36 17.41 14.28 -22.33
C ILE A 36 17.22 14.70 -23.80
N PRO A 37 16.52 13.92 -24.65
CA PRO A 37 16.17 14.34 -25.99
C PRO A 37 15.33 15.63 -25.95
N LEU A 38 15.55 16.54 -26.92
CA LEU A 38 14.90 17.86 -26.92
C LEU A 38 13.38 17.77 -26.99
N ASP A 39 12.86 16.84 -27.76
CA ASP A 39 11.42 16.55 -27.87
C ASP A 39 10.83 16.08 -26.53
N ILE A 40 11.52 15.19 -25.83
CA ILE A 40 11.13 14.71 -24.50
C ILE A 40 11.20 15.85 -23.47
N TYR A 41 12.25 16.67 -23.50
CA TYR A 41 12.34 17.83 -22.62
C TYR A 41 11.17 18.80 -22.80
N ILE A 42 10.83 19.11 -24.07
CA ILE A 42 9.70 19.99 -24.39
C ILE A 42 8.39 19.38 -23.87
N GLU A 43 8.19 18.08 -24.07
CA GLU A 43 6.99 17.40 -23.61
C GLU A 43 6.88 17.36 -22.08
N LEU A 44 7.95 17.05 -21.36
CA LEU A 44 7.94 17.04 -19.89
C LEU A 44 7.74 18.44 -19.32
N SER A 45 8.33 19.47 -19.94
CA SER A 45 8.20 20.86 -19.48
C SER A 45 6.77 21.41 -19.52
N LYS A 46 5.90 20.84 -20.39
CA LYS A 46 4.46 21.17 -20.41
C LYS A 46 3.72 20.72 -19.13
N GLY A 47 4.26 19.75 -18.42
CA GLY A 47 3.70 19.24 -17.16
C GLY A 47 4.22 19.95 -15.91
N ILE A 48 4.97 21.04 -16.04
CA ILE A 48 5.63 21.72 -14.93
C ILE A 48 5.29 23.21 -14.97
N CYS A 49 5.06 23.81 -13.81
CA CYS A 49 4.79 25.24 -13.68
C CYS A 49 5.66 25.89 -12.62
N LYS A 50 5.90 27.19 -12.79
CA LYS A 50 6.41 28.06 -11.75
C LYS A 50 5.27 28.52 -10.86
N LEU A 51 5.41 28.35 -9.56
CA LEU A 51 4.49 28.85 -8.56
C LEU A 51 4.98 30.20 -8.05
N ILE A 52 4.14 31.23 -8.15
CA ILE A 52 4.44 32.59 -7.68
C ILE A 52 3.50 32.90 -6.54
N ILE A 53 4.04 33.03 -5.34
CA ILE A 53 3.29 33.28 -4.10
C ILE A 53 3.53 34.71 -3.69
N LYS A 54 2.70 35.63 -4.21
CA LYS A 54 2.86 37.10 -3.99
C LYS A 54 2.95 37.46 -2.51
N LYS A 55 2.13 36.82 -1.66
CA LYS A 55 2.10 37.09 -0.22
C LYS A 55 3.44 36.83 0.49
N LEU A 56 4.21 35.86 0.02
CA LEU A 56 5.50 35.48 0.58
C LEU A 56 6.70 36.03 -0.21
N ASN A 57 6.46 36.67 -1.34
CA ASN A 57 7.48 37.09 -2.31
C ASN A 57 8.42 35.93 -2.69
N THR A 58 7.87 34.74 -2.88
CA THR A 58 8.63 33.52 -3.20
C THR A 58 8.17 32.88 -4.49
N ASN A 59 9.10 32.19 -5.14
CA ASN A 59 8.85 31.33 -6.29
C ASN A 59 9.26 29.91 -5.95
N ALA A 60 8.55 28.94 -6.51
CA ALA A 60 8.85 27.53 -6.38
C ALA A 60 8.41 26.79 -7.65
N THR A 61 8.63 25.49 -7.68
CA THR A 61 8.17 24.63 -8.75
C THR A 61 6.94 23.83 -8.31
N GLY A 62 6.01 23.62 -9.24
CA GLY A 62 4.93 22.65 -9.12
C GLY A 62 4.84 21.84 -10.41
N PHE A 63 4.22 20.68 -10.36
CA PHE A 63 3.98 19.86 -11.54
C PHE A 63 2.58 19.24 -11.52
N PHE A 64 2.11 18.87 -12.70
CA PHE A 64 0.77 18.34 -12.89
C PHE A 64 0.81 16.84 -13.08
N ILE A 65 -0.08 16.13 -12.39
CA ILE A 65 -0.23 14.69 -12.47
C ILE A 65 -1.71 14.32 -12.52
N SER A 66 -2.05 13.24 -13.22
CA SER A 66 -3.39 12.64 -13.13
C SER A 66 -3.30 11.25 -12.52
N ASP A 67 -4.36 10.88 -11.80
CA ASP A 67 -4.55 9.51 -11.35
C ASP A 67 -5.25 8.66 -12.43
N LYS A 68 -5.45 7.38 -12.16
CA LYS A 68 -6.09 6.47 -13.12
C LYS A 68 -7.58 6.74 -13.38
N TYR A 69 -8.22 7.58 -12.57
CA TYR A 69 -9.62 8.02 -12.76
C TYR A 69 -9.72 9.39 -13.43
N ASP A 70 -8.58 9.89 -13.98
CA ASP A 70 -8.46 11.20 -14.61
C ASP A 70 -8.70 12.38 -13.66
N ASN A 71 -8.57 12.16 -12.34
CA ASN A 71 -8.49 13.27 -11.41
C ASN A 71 -7.17 13.99 -11.61
N LYS A 72 -7.22 15.31 -11.65
CA LYS A 72 -6.13 16.21 -12.06
C LYS A 72 -5.63 16.99 -10.86
N PHE A 73 -4.31 16.96 -10.65
CA PHE A 73 -3.69 17.54 -9.45
C PHE A 73 -2.46 18.36 -9.80
N LEU A 74 -2.29 19.45 -9.05
CA LEU A 74 -1.03 20.15 -8.91
C LEU A 74 -0.31 19.62 -7.66
N ILE A 75 0.94 19.24 -7.81
CA ILE A 75 1.80 18.75 -6.73
C ILE A 75 2.93 19.73 -6.47
N THR A 76 3.21 20.00 -5.20
CA THR A 76 4.35 20.81 -4.74
C THR A 76 4.74 20.40 -3.32
N ASN A 77 5.73 21.07 -2.70
CA ASN A 77 6.09 20.83 -1.31
C ASN A 77 5.15 21.51 -0.31
N ASN A 78 4.98 20.90 0.86
CA ASN A 78 4.18 21.47 1.94
C ASN A 78 4.81 22.75 2.52
N HIS A 79 6.13 22.84 2.60
CA HIS A 79 6.78 24.09 3.03
C HIS A 79 6.62 25.24 2.01
N VAL A 80 6.27 24.93 0.74
CA VAL A 80 5.94 25.92 -0.31
C VAL A 80 4.49 26.39 -0.20
N ILE A 81 3.55 25.44 -0.13
CA ILE A 81 2.12 25.71 0.08
C ILE A 81 1.67 24.95 1.33
N SER A 82 1.76 25.58 2.48
CA SER A 82 1.40 25.01 3.76
C SER A 82 -0.07 25.22 4.08
N GLU A 83 -0.58 24.46 5.04
CA GLU A 83 -1.94 24.60 5.55
C GLU A 83 -2.23 26.03 6.07
N ASN A 84 -1.29 26.65 6.77
CA ASN A 84 -1.41 28.03 7.23
C ASN A 84 -1.57 29.04 6.07
N LEU A 85 -0.91 28.79 4.95
CA LEU A 85 -1.05 29.62 3.76
C LEU A 85 -2.45 29.48 3.15
N VAL A 86 -2.96 28.25 3.03
CA VAL A 86 -4.29 27.95 2.50
C VAL A 86 -5.38 28.53 3.40
N ASN A 87 -5.28 28.36 4.72
CA ASN A 87 -6.24 28.93 5.69
C ASN A 87 -6.33 30.46 5.63
N SER A 88 -5.39 31.13 4.98
CA SER A 88 -5.43 32.58 4.76
C SER A 88 -6.02 32.98 3.38
N ASN A 89 -6.70 32.08 2.69
CA ASN A 89 -7.39 32.26 1.40
C ASN A 89 -6.52 32.96 0.35
N VAL A 90 -5.30 32.45 0.14
CA VAL A 90 -4.34 33.04 -0.78
C VAL A 90 -4.59 32.56 -2.20
N THR A 91 -4.47 33.48 -3.16
CA THR A 91 -4.38 33.15 -4.59
C THR A 91 -2.91 33.02 -4.97
N ILE A 92 -2.55 31.92 -5.60
CA ILE A 92 -1.21 31.71 -6.21
C ILE A 92 -1.31 31.86 -7.73
N ILE A 93 -0.19 32.18 -8.35
CA ILE A 93 -0.08 32.24 -9.81
C ILE A 93 0.75 31.07 -10.28
N MET A 94 0.21 30.28 -11.21
CA MET A 94 0.90 29.24 -11.96
C MET A 94 1.35 29.82 -13.31
N GLU A 95 2.65 29.94 -13.52
CA GLU A 95 3.22 30.37 -14.80
C GLU A 95 3.73 29.12 -15.55
N LEU A 96 3.16 28.83 -16.71
CA LEU A 96 3.51 27.69 -17.54
C LEU A 96 4.82 27.93 -18.32
N HIS A 97 5.32 26.86 -18.96
CA HIS A 97 6.51 26.89 -19.81
C HIS A 97 6.43 27.93 -20.96
N ASN A 98 5.22 28.20 -21.47
CA ASN A 98 4.94 29.18 -22.54
C ASN A 98 4.70 30.63 -21.99
N LYS A 99 4.92 30.86 -20.68
CA LYS A 99 4.71 32.12 -19.96
C LYS A 99 3.24 32.53 -19.76
N GLU A 100 2.28 31.67 -20.10
CA GLU A 100 0.89 31.86 -19.71
C GLU A 100 0.74 31.75 -18.20
N LYS A 101 -0.16 32.56 -17.63
CA LYS A 101 -0.38 32.64 -16.18
C LYS A 101 -1.82 32.32 -15.84
N TYR A 102 -1.99 31.46 -14.84
CA TYR A 102 -3.28 31.08 -14.27
C TYR A 102 -3.31 31.39 -12.80
N GLU A 103 -4.40 31.97 -12.34
CA GLU A 103 -4.62 32.22 -10.91
C GLU A 103 -5.33 31.01 -10.29
N LEU A 104 -4.82 30.53 -9.17
CA LEU A 104 -5.39 29.44 -8.39
C LEU A 104 -5.70 29.94 -6.98
N LYS A 105 -6.99 30.03 -6.65
CA LYS A 105 -7.45 30.35 -5.31
C LYS A 105 -7.30 29.09 -4.44
N LEU A 106 -6.59 29.21 -3.33
CA LEU A 106 -6.38 28.15 -2.37
C LEU A 106 -7.50 28.19 -1.31
N ASP A 107 -8.63 27.57 -1.61
CA ASP A 107 -9.81 27.51 -0.73
C ASP A 107 -10.24 26.04 -0.56
N LYS A 108 -10.16 25.53 0.68
CA LYS A 108 -10.54 24.15 1.01
C LYS A 108 -12.04 23.87 0.81
N ASN A 109 -12.89 24.91 0.78
CA ASN A 109 -14.31 24.74 0.54
C ASN A 109 -14.63 24.58 -0.97
N GLU A 110 -13.74 25.05 -1.84
CA GLU A 110 -13.93 25.03 -3.29
C GLU A 110 -13.20 23.88 -3.95
N ARG A 111 -12.10 23.37 -3.34
CA ARG A 111 -11.26 22.31 -3.91
C ARG A 111 -10.61 21.44 -2.87
N TYR A 112 -10.31 20.20 -3.27
CA TYR A 112 -9.54 19.29 -2.44
C TYR A 112 -8.08 19.74 -2.34
N ILE A 113 -7.58 19.89 -1.09
CA ILE A 113 -6.17 20.20 -0.79
C ILE A 113 -5.73 19.29 0.36
N LYS A 114 -4.72 18.46 0.13
CA LYS A 114 -4.14 17.56 1.13
C LYS A 114 -2.69 17.94 1.42
N PHE A 115 -2.36 17.93 2.70
CA PHE A 115 -1.01 18.22 3.19
C PHE A 115 -0.40 16.94 3.75
N TYR A 116 0.80 16.64 3.32
CA TYR A 116 1.64 15.58 3.86
C TYR A 116 2.82 16.26 4.55
N GLU A 117 2.81 16.28 5.88
CA GLU A 117 3.83 16.93 6.69
C GLU A 117 5.19 16.22 6.63
N ASN A 118 6.19 16.80 7.29
CA ASN A 118 7.50 16.16 7.40
C ASN A 118 7.41 14.76 8.04
N PRO A 119 8.13 13.74 7.54
CA PRO A 119 9.22 13.87 6.53
C PRO A 119 8.75 13.86 5.07
N VAL A 120 7.49 13.71 4.74
CA VAL A 120 7.00 13.61 3.36
C VAL A 120 7.05 14.95 2.64
N ASP A 121 6.55 16.03 3.26
CA ASP A 121 6.62 17.40 2.77
C ASP A 121 6.00 17.61 1.36
N ILE A 122 4.80 17.08 1.14
CA ILE A 122 4.07 17.22 -0.13
C ILE A 122 2.72 17.88 0.10
N THR A 123 2.33 18.78 -0.81
CA THR A 123 0.96 19.31 -0.92
C THR A 123 0.36 18.92 -2.26
N VAL A 124 -0.84 18.34 -2.19
CA VAL A 124 -1.65 17.91 -3.33
C VAL A 124 -2.85 18.82 -3.45
N ILE A 125 -3.07 19.40 -4.63
CA ILE A 125 -4.16 20.35 -4.90
C ILE A 125 -4.93 19.86 -6.12
N GLN A 126 -6.20 19.58 -5.98
CA GLN A 126 -7.06 19.21 -7.11
C GLN A 126 -7.35 20.44 -7.99
N ILE A 127 -7.31 20.22 -9.31
CA ILE A 127 -7.50 21.26 -10.33
C ILE A 127 -8.49 20.89 -11.43
N ASN A 128 -9.36 19.91 -11.16
CA ASN A 128 -10.35 19.41 -12.16
C ASN A 128 -11.28 20.52 -12.68
N ASP A 129 -11.48 21.58 -11.89
CA ASP A 129 -12.32 22.73 -12.21
C ASP A 129 -11.66 23.74 -13.18
N LEU A 130 -10.36 23.62 -13.43
CA LEU A 130 -9.61 24.50 -14.31
C LEU A 130 -9.52 23.92 -15.72
N TYR A 131 -10.67 23.81 -16.41
CA TYR A 131 -10.78 23.19 -17.74
C TYR A 131 -9.81 23.81 -18.76
N ASP A 132 -9.79 25.15 -18.89
CA ASP A 132 -8.90 25.85 -19.84
C ASP A 132 -7.41 25.58 -19.57
N LEU A 133 -7.02 25.39 -18.33
CA LEU A 133 -5.66 25.00 -17.95
C LEU A 133 -5.39 23.54 -18.33
N CYS A 134 -6.34 22.65 -17.98
CA CYS A 134 -6.17 21.20 -18.18
C CYS A 134 -5.99 20.82 -19.65
N ASP A 135 -6.58 21.59 -20.57
CA ASP A 135 -6.41 21.38 -22.02
C ASP A 135 -5.07 21.86 -22.59
N ARG A 136 -4.32 22.66 -21.82
CA ARG A 136 -3.05 23.29 -22.26
C ARG A 136 -1.81 22.70 -21.64
N ILE A 137 -1.96 21.85 -20.63
CA ILE A 137 -0.85 21.23 -19.90
C ILE A 137 -0.78 19.73 -20.23
N LYS A 138 0.37 19.15 -19.92
CA LYS A 138 0.56 17.70 -19.92
C LYS A 138 0.57 17.19 -18.51
N PHE A 139 -0.20 16.15 -18.22
CA PHE A 139 -0.11 15.43 -16.95
C PHE A 139 1.03 14.43 -17.03
N LEU A 140 1.97 14.55 -16.07
CA LEU A 140 3.07 13.60 -15.92
C LEU A 140 2.55 12.29 -15.33
N SER A 141 3.19 11.18 -15.66
CA SER A 141 2.84 9.86 -15.14
C SER A 141 3.76 9.50 -13.97
N ALA A 142 3.20 8.97 -12.88
CA ALA A 142 3.98 8.41 -11.79
C ALA A 142 4.57 7.03 -12.16
N ASP A 143 5.74 6.70 -11.59
CA ASP A 143 6.30 5.35 -11.66
C ASP A 143 5.78 4.51 -10.49
N PHE A 144 5.11 3.43 -10.79
CA PHE A 144 4.55 2.48 -9.81
C PHE A 144 5.36 1.19 -9.67
N SER A 145 6.52 1.12 -10.31
CA SER A 145 7.32 -0.11 -10.28
C SER A 145 7.86 -0.49 -8.89
N TYR A 146 7.85 0.46 -7.93
CA TYR A 146 8.15 0.19 -6.52
C TYR A 146 7.17 -0.79 -5.87
N LYS A 147 5.93 -0.90 -6.36
CA LYS A 147 4.90 -1.80 -5.81
C LYS A 147 5.32 -3.27 -5.84
N ASN A 148 6.11 -3.65 -6.83
CA ASN A 148 6.55 -5.04 -7.00
C ASN A 148 7.89 -5.34 -6.31
N CYS A 149 8.78 -4.34 -6.17
CA CYS A 149 10.18 -4.56 -5.77
C CYS A 149 10.65 -3.61 -4.67
N GLY A 150 9.76 -2.78 -4.12
CA GLY A 150 10.12 -1.73 -3.16
C GLY A 150 10.93 -0.59 -3.77
N TYR A 151 11.16 0.46 -2.99
CA TYR A 151 11.88 1.66 -3.45
C TYR A 151 13.38 1.43 -3.68
N ASN A 152 13.99 0.40 -3.07
CA ASN A 152 15.42 0.11 -3.23
C ASN A 152 15.84 -0.11 -4.70
N ARG A 153 14.90 -0.49 -5.56
CA ARG A 153 15.13 -0.61 -7.01
C ARG A 153 15.57 0.69 -7.68
N TYR A 154 15.28 1.84 -7.06
CA TYR A 154 15.64 3.14 -7.63
C TYR A 154 17.07 3.58 -7.31
N VAL A 155 17.77 2.94 -6.37
CA VAL A 155 19.17 3.24 -6.07
C VAL A 155 20.02 3.02 -7.31
N ASN A 156 20.91 3.97 -7.60
CA ASN A 156 21.76 4.04 -8.78
C ASN A 156 21.03 4.21 -10.13
N ASN A 157 19.71 4.49 -10.12
CA ASN A 157 19.04 4.86 -11.36
C ASN A 157 19.35 6.30 -11.73
N ASP A 158 19.56 6.53 -13.04
CA ASP A 158 19.68 7.85 -13.62
C ASP A 158 18.34 8.60 -13.56
N ILE A 159 18.41 9.87 -13.17
CA ILE A 159 17.25 10.73 -13.01
C ILE A 159 17.47 12.09 -13.66
N TYR A 160 16.35 12.68 -14.05
CA TYR A 160 16.23 14.11 -14.38
C TYR A 160 15.48 14.83 -13.26
N LEU A 161 15.93 16.05 -12.96
CA LEU A 161 15.21 16.99 -12.12
C LEU A 161 14.89 18.23 -12.97
N LEU A 162 13.60 18.52 -13.14
CA LEU A 162 13.13 19.65 -13.93
C LEU A 162 12.41 20.66 -13.03
N GLY A 163 12.82 21.93 -13.07
CA GLY A 163 12.22 22.96 -12.24
C GLY A 163 12.57 24.39 -12.66
N TYR A 164 12.20 25.33 -11.83
CA TYR A 164 12.44 26.78 -12.04
C TYR A 164 13.43 27.29 -10.99
N PRO A 165 14.74 26.99 -11.11
CA PRO A 165 15.74 27.51 -10.19
C PRO A 165 15.77 29.03 -10.25
N CYS A 166 15.89 29.66 -9.10
CA CYS A 166 15.86 31.14 -8.97
C CYS A 166 14.61 31.79 -9.59
N GLY A 167 13.60 31.02 -9.99
CA GLY A 167 12.36 31.51 -10.58
C GLY A 167 12.48 32.08 -11.99
N ASN A 168 13.54 31.76 -12.74
CA ASN A 168 13.79 32.28 -14.09
C ASN A 168 13.14 31.37 -15.18
N SER A 169 13.94 30.56 -15.83
CA SER A 169 13.53 29.60 -16.85
C SER A 169 13.47 28.21 -16.24
N ILE A 170 12.73 27.30 -16.90
CA ILE A 170 12.77 25.89 -16.54
C ILE A 170 14.15 25.33 -16.91
N GLU A 171 14.76 24.61 -15.99
CA GLU A 171 16.06 23.97 -16.16
C GLU A 171 15.95 22.48 -15.87
N CYS A 172 16.90 21.73 -16.45
CA CYS A 172 17.01 20.27 -16.25
C CYS A 172 18.39 19.95 -15.69
N SER A 173 18.42 19.34 -14.53
CA SER A 173 19.62 18.75 -13.94
C SER A 173 19.56 17.25 -14.02
N THR A 174 20.72 16.60 -14.11
CA THR A 174 20.85 15.15 -14.20
C THR A 174 21.64 14.60 -13.02
N GLY A 175 21.33 13.40 -12.59
CA GLY A 175 22.00 12.74 -11.50
C GLY A 175 21.52 11.30 -11.29
N ILE A 176 21.82 10.77 -10.13
CA ILE A 176 21.37 9.44 -9.70
C ILE A 176 20.77 9.51 -8.29
N ILE A 177 19.90 8.55 -7.97
CA ILE A 177 19.47 8.30 -6.60
C ILE A 177 20.60 7.53 -5.88
N THR A 178 21.16 8.13 -4.84
CA THR A 178 22.36 7.62 -4.16
C THR A 178 22.02 6.75 -2.95
N SER A 179 20.94 7.02 -2.25
CA SER A 179 20.46 6.22 -1.12
C SER A 179 18.99 6.47 -0.86
N ILE A 180 18.37 5.56 -0.13
CA ILE A 180 16.94 5.57 0.21
C ILE A 180 16.78 5.46 1.72
N SER A 181 15.85 6.21 2.26
CA SER A 181 15.29 6.08 3.61
C SER A 181 13.79 5.80 3.52
N VAL A 182 13.08 5.80 4.63
CA VAL A 182 11.68 5.38 4.70
C VAL A 182 10.77 6.09 3.69
N ASN A 183 10.77 7.42 3.67
CA ASN A 183 9.89 8.25 2.82
C ASN A 183 10.66 9.13 1.85
N GLU A 184 11.97 9.07 1.91
CA GLU A 184 12.86 10.01 1.25
C GLU A 184 13.99 9.27 0.54
N PHE A 185 14.61 9.95 -0.38
CA PHE A 185 15.84 9.48 -1.02
C PHE A 185 16.83 10.64 -1.18
N LYS A 186 18.10 10.29 -1.26
CA LYS A 186 19.16 11.23 -1.59
C LYS A 186 19.50 11.13 -3.06
N HIS A 187 19.82 12.25 -3.67
CA HIS A 187 20.29 12.31 -5.05
C HIS A 187 21.39 13.36 -5.22
N ASN A 188 22.10 13.30 -6.32
CA ASN A 188 23.25 14.16 -6.60
C ASN A 188 23.05 15.09 -7.81
N CYS A 189 21.80 15.40 -8.18
CA CYS A 189 21.53 16.42 -9.18
C CYS A 189 22.07 17.78 -8.71
N ASP A 190 22.64 18.58 -9.62
CA ASP A 190 22.99 19.98 -9.31
C ASP A 190 21.70 20.81 -9.16
N ILE A 191 21.61 21.60 -8.11
CA ILE A 191 20.38 22.32 -7.73
C ILE A 191 20.69 23.72 -7.25
N ASP A 192 19.89 24.67 -7.74
CA ASP A 192 19.85 26.05 -7.26
C ASP A 192 18.58 26.34 -6.44
N THR A 193 18.57 27.43 -5.72
CA THR A 193 17.41 27.92 -4.96
C THR A 193 16.18 28.06 -5.84
N GLY A 194 15.00 27.61 -5.36
CA GLY A 194 13.74 27.63 -6.13
C GLY A 194 13.39 26.31 -6.81
N SER A 195 14.27 25.31 -6.72
CA SER A 195 13.99 23.96 -7.26
C SER A 195 13.07 23.11 -6.37
N CYS A 196 12.71 23.58 -5.17
CA CYS A 196 11.72 22.87 -4.32
C CYS A 196 10.39 22.70 -5.06
N GLY A 197 9.83 21.49 -5.00
CA GLY A 197 8.64 21.12 -5.75
C GLY A 197 8.91 20.56 -7.14
N SER A 198 10.15 20.46 -7.58
CA SER A 198 10.51 19.89 -8.88
C SER A 198 10.28 18.38 -8.91
N PRO A 199 9.66 17.82 -9.98
CA PRO A 199 9.53 16.39 -10.16
C PRO A 199 10.90 15.76 -10.42
N ILE A 200 11.12 14.59 -9.84
CA ILE A 200 12.28 13.73 -10.09
C ILE A 200 11.82 12.59 -10.98
N ILE A 201 12.41 12.48 -12.16
CA ILE A 201 11.94 11.69 -13.28
C ILE A 201 13.00 10.66 -13.64
N LEU A 202 12.61 9.37 -13.79
CA LEU A 202 13.49 8.31 -14.26
C LEU A 202 13.89 8.53 -15.73
N VAL A 203 15.17 8.37 -16.04
CA VAL A 203 15.68 8.40 -17.42
C VAL A 203 15.15 7.22 -18.23
N SER A 204 14.97 6.06 -17.60
CA SER A 204 14.59 4.82 -18.27
C SER A 204 13.19 4.79 -18.89
N ASN A 205 12.23 5.56 -18.31
CA ASN A 205 10.83 5.52 -18.74
C ASN A 205 10.11 6.87 -18.69
N TYR A 206 10.80 7.94 -18.31
CA TYR A 206 10.29 9.32 -18.19
C TYR A 206 9.12 9.47 -17.20
N LYS A 207 9.02 8.60 -16.20
CA LYS A 207 8.00 8.66 -15.16
C LYS A 207 8.53 9.31 -13.88
N VAL A 208 7.64 9.99 -13.16
CA VAL A 208 7.97 10.67 -11.89
C VAL A 208 8.06 9.66 -10.77
N VAL A 209 9.19 9.62 -10.07
CA VAL A 209 9.39 8.79 -8.85
C VAL A 209 9.23 9.60 -7.58
N GLY A 210 9.45 10.91 -7.62
CA GLY A 210 9.40 11.73 -6.43
C GLY A 210 9.43 13.21 -6.71
N ILE A 211 9.53 13.99 -5.65
CA ILE A 211 9.59 15.44 -5.63
C ILE A 211 10.85 15.91 -4.89
N HIS A 212 11.56 16.86 -5.46
CA HIS A 212 12.70 17.49 -4.78
C HIS A 212 12.23 18.33 -3.59
N LYS A 213 12.84 18.14 -2.45
CA LYS A 213 12.45 18.75 -1.18
C LYS A 213 13.42 19.83 -0.72
N VAL A 214 14.69 19.49 -0.57
CA VAL A 214 15.70 20.38 -0.03
C VAL A 214 17.10 19.98 -0.48
N GLY A 215 17.95 21.00 -0.76
CA GLY A 215 19.39 20.83 -0.94
C GLY A 215 20.13 21.30 0.31
N ILE A 216 20.98 20.46 0.87
CA ILE A 216 21.93 20.77 1.95
C ILE A 216 23.31 20.52 1.37
N ILE A 217 24.32 21.30 1.73
CA ILE A 217 25.69 21.24 1.17
C ILE A 217 26.08 19.83 0.70
N ASN A 218 26.14 19.62 -0.61
CA ASN A 218 26.45 18.35 -1.31
C ASN A 218 25.47 17.18 -1.14
N ILE A 219 24.27 17.39 -0.56
CA ILE A 219 23.25 16.36 -0.42
C ILE A 219 21.89 16.94 -0.77
N ASN A 220 21.22 16.35 -1.75
CA ASN A 220 19.86 16.71 -2.11
C ASN A 220 18.90 15.60 -1.69
N ILE A 221 17.77 16.00 -1.12
CA ILE A 221 16.75 15.09 -0.59
C ILE A 221 15.47 15.27 -1.42
N GLY A 222 14.88 14.14 -1.80
CA GLY A 222 13.56 14.07 -2.42
C GLY A 222 12.64 13.16 -1.64
N SER A 223 11.33 13.40 -1.74
CA SER A 223 10.28 12.53 -1.21
C SER A 223 9.69 11.68 -2.31
N PHE A 224 9.40 10.41 -2.02
CA PHE A 224 8.77 9.52 -2.99
C PHE A 224 7.32 9.92 -3.27
N LEU A 225 6.97 9.99 -4.54
CA LEU A 225 5.61 10.32 -4.97
C LEU A 225 4.62 9.18 -4.67
N GLY A 226 5.11 7.94 -4.63
CA GLY A 226 4.30 6.78 -4.32
C GLY A 226 3.53 6.86 -3.00
N ILE A 227 3.97 7.72 -2.08
CA ILE A 227 3.33 7.94 -0.77
C ILE A 227 1.93 8.56 -0.90
N ILE A 228 1.71 9.38 -1.93
CA ILE A 228 0.42 10.04 -2.16
C ILE A 228 -0.54 9.19 -3.00
N PHE A 229 -0.09 8.05 -3.55
CA PHE A 229 -0.92 7.11 -4.29
C PHE A 229 -1.26 5.89 -3.44
N ASN A 230 -2.50 5.48 -3.45
CA ASN A 230 -2.88 4.21 -2.85
C ASN A 230 -2.52 3.01 -3.75
N TYR A 231 -2.79 1.81 -3.24
CA TYR A 231 -2.56 0.55 -3.95
C TYR A 231 -3.21 0.50 -5.34
N ASN A 232 -4.30 1.22 -5.53
CA ASN A 232 -5.09 1.25 -6.77
C ASN A 232 -4.72 2.39 -7.74
N ASP A 233 -3.59 3.09 -7.56
CA ASP A 233 -3.06 4.14 -8.44
C ASP A 233 -3.87 5.42 -8.52
N TYR A 234 -4.64 5.74 -7.49
CA TYR A 234 -5.25 7.05 -7.33
C TYR A 234 -4.64 7.81 -6.14
N ILE A 235 -4.64 9.11 -6.23
CA ILE A 235 -4.20 9.96 -5.13
C ILE A 235 -5.17 9.75 -3.97
N ILE A 236 -4.64 9.45 -2.79
CA ILE A 236 -5.42 9.21 -1.59
C ILE A 236 -6.19 10.50 -1.27
N ALA A 237 -7.42 10.52 -1.69
CA ALA A 237 -8.37 11.57 -1.39
C ALA A 237 -9.47 10.96 -0.53
N ASP A 238 -9.77 11.58 0.59
CA ASP A 238 -11.01 11.34 1.34
C ASP A 238 -12.22 11.82 0.52
N PHE A 239 -12.37 11.28 -0.70
CA PHE A 239 -13.36 11.72 -1.67
C PHE A 239 -14.81 11.53 -1.22
N ASN A 240 -15.05 10.67 -0.21
CA ASN A 240 -16.41 10.27 0.13
C ASN A 240 -17.03 11.02 1.29
N LYS A 241 -16.29 11.71 2.15
CA LYS A 241 -16.85 12.34 3.35
C LYS A 241 -17.04 13.85 3.24
N GLU A 242 -16.06 14.57 2.69
CA GLU A 242 -16.15 16.04 2.58
C GLU A 242 -16.95 16.53 1.35
N MET A 243 -16.99 15.75 0.26
CA MET A 243 -17.76 16.11 -0.95
C MET A 243 -19.26 15.85 -0.80
N ILE A 244 -19.71 14.95 0.07
CA ILE A 244 -21.16 14.70 0.32
C ILE A 244 -21.81 15.90 1.03
N ASP A 245 -21.04 16.67 1.78
CA ASP A 245 -21.53 17.83 2.52
C ASP A 245 -21.36 19.17 1.79
N ASN A 246 -20.73 19.18 0.61
CA ASN A 246 -20.56 20.40 -0.16
C ASN A 246 -21.91 20.91 -0.73
N PRO A 247 -22.33 22.16 -0.42
CA PRO A 247 -23.62 22.71 -0.83
C PRO A 247 -23.85 22.75 -2.34
N ILE A 248 -22.79 22.78 -3.15
CA ILE A 248 -22.86 22.83 -4.62
C ILE A 248 -23.29 21.47 -5.19
N ILE A 249 -22.85 20.36 -4.59
CA ILE A 249 -23.22 19.00 -5.02
C ILE A 249 -24.63 18.63 -4.53
N LYS A 250 -25.03 19.11 -3.35
CA LYS A 250 -26.43 18.98 -2.88
C LYS A 250 -27.41 19.65 -3.85
N LYS A 251 -27.02 20.74 -4.51
CA LYS A 251 -27.87 21.45 -5.49
C LYS A 251 -27.97 20.73 -6.84
N ALA A 252 -26.95 19.96 -7.25
CA ALA A 252 -26.96 19.16 -8.48
C ALA A 252 -27.72 17.84 -8.34
N LYS A 253 -27.82 17.27 -7.14
CA LYS A 253 -28.58 16.04 -6.86
C LYS A 253 -30.09 16.27 -6.65
N SER A 254 -30.53 17.49 -6.46
CA SER A 254 -31.97 17.83 -6.31
C SER A 254 -32.75 17.90 -7.64
N SER A 255 -32.10 17.76 -8.79
CA SER A 255 -32.71 17.85 -10.11
C SER A 255 -32.82 16.52 -10.86
N SER A 256 -32.42 15.39 -10.30
CA SER A 256 -32.62 14.09 -10.94
C SER A 256 -32.86 12.98 -9.91
N ILE A 257 -34.06 12.40 -10.03
CA ILE A 257 -34.49 11.12 -9.48
C ILE A 257 -35.17 11.16 -8.10
N GLN A 258 -36.51 11.23 -8.15
CA GLN A 258 -37.40 10.64 -7.17
C GLN A 258 -37.12 9.14 -7.01
N PHE A 259 -36.69 8.73 -5.81
CA PHE A 259 -37.03 7.41 -5.28
C PHE A 259 -37.32 7.52 -3.79
N GLN A 260 -38.60 7.34 -3.49
CA GLN A 260 -39.13 7.19 -2.14
C GLN A 260 -38.71 5.85 -1.53
N LYS A 261 -38.13 5.90 -0.31
CA LYS A 261 -38.67 5.16 0.85
C LYS A 261 -38.07 5.76 2.11
N ALA A 262 -38.93 6.53 2.79
CA ALA A 262 -38.69 6.97 4.15
C ALA A 262 -38.69 5.73 5.07
N ILE A 263 -37.58 5.48 5.75
CA ILE A 263 -37.58 4.73 7.00
C ILE A 263 -37.60 5.73 8.14
N ASN A 264 -38.62 5.61 8.96
CA ASN A 264 -38.98 6.53 10.03
C ASN A 264 -37.95 6.42 11.17
N ILE A 265 -37.01 7.40 11.22
CA ILE A 265 -35.93 7.46 12.23
C ILE A 265 -36.50 7.75 13.64
N ASN A 266 -37.76 8.20 13.75
CA ASN A 266 -38.35 8.53 15.04
C ASN A 266 -38.86 7.34 15.86
N GLU A 267 -38.95 6.13 15.27
CA GLU A 267 -39.27 4.91 16.03
C GLU A 267 -38.06 4.23 16.68
N LEU A 268 -36.84 4.53 16.20
CA LEU A 268 -35.60 3.99 16.78
C LEU A 268 -35.11 4.74 18.03
N ILE A 269 -35.61 5.97 18.26
CA ILE A 269 -35.20 6.80 19.41
C ILE A 269 -36.00 6.48 20.67
N ASN A 270 -37.17 5.87 20.54
CA ASN A 270 -38.07 5.61 21.69
C ASN A 270 -37.98 4.17 22.25
N SER A 271 -37.22 3.28 21.67
CA SER A 271 -37.05 1.90 22.16
C SER A 271 -35.83 1.66 23.05
N ASN A 272 -34.95 2.65 23.25
CA ASN A 272 -33.70 2.51 24.03
C ASN A 272 -33.77 3.20 25.41
N LYS A 273 -34.91 3.13 26.12
CA LYS A 273 -35.00 3.39 27.56
C LYS A 273 -35.24 2.10 28.33
N ILE A 274 -34.39 1.13 28.20
CA ILE A 274 -34.15 0.13 29.23
C ILE A 274 -32.70 0.27 29.66
N VAL A 275 -32.52 1.02 30.74
CA VAL A 275 -31.26 1.09 31.46
C VAL A 275 -30.99 -0.29 32.03
N SER A 276 -30.27 -1.14 31.29
CA SER A 276 -29.60 -2.27 31.86
C SER A 276 -28.40 -1.74 32.66
N LYS A 277 -28.37 -1.98 33.94
CA LYS A 277 -27.16 -1.84 34.76
C LYS A 277 -26.05 -2.61 34.05
N GLN A 278 -25.14 -1.89 33.39
CA GLN A 278 -23.87 -2.45 32.94
C GLN A 278 -23.12 -2.90 34.18
N ASN A 279 -23.03 -4.19 34.38
CA ASN A 279 -21.90 -4.75 35.10
C ASN A 279 -20.66 -4.31 34.35
N ASN A 280 -19.77 -3.54 34.97
CA ASN A 280 -18.46 -3.20 34.44
C ASN A 280 -17.62 -4.51 34.40
N SER A 281 -17.83 -5.34 33.41
CA SER A 281 -16.88 -6.39 33.08
C SER A 281 -15.69 -5.71 32.42
N GLU A 282 -14.53 -5.75 33.06
CA GLU A 282 -13.30 -5.22 32.48
C GLU A 282 -13.07 -5.83 31.10
N ASN A 283 -12.82 -4.99 30.09
CA ASN A 283 -12.55 -5.37 28.72
C ASN A 283 -11.02 -5.43 28.52
N TYR A 284 -10.43 -6.64 28.49
CA TYR A 284 -8.97 -6.79 28.44
C TYR A 284 -8.51 -8.04 27.69
N ILE A 285 -7.29 -7.95 27.16
CA ILE A 285 -6.55 -9.07 26.55
C ILE A 285 -5.41 -9.46 27.48
N LEU A 286 -5.19 -10.75 27.68
CA LEU A 286 -4.02 -11.27 28.39
C LEU A 286 -2.98 -11.79 27.41
N SER A 287 -1.70 -11.59 27.73
CA SER A 287 -0.57 -12.08 26.96
C SER A 287 0.54 -12.56 27.87
N GLU A 288 1.33 -13.51 27.37
CA GLU A 288 2.64 -13.83 27.92
C GLU A 288 3.71 -13.51 26.89
N ILE A 289 4.81 -12.92 27.33
CA ILE A 289 5.95 -12.56 26.50
C ILE A 289 7.22 -13.19 27.03
N SER A 290 8.06 -13.73 26.17
CA SER A 290 9.33 -14.36 26.53
C SER A 290 10.51 -13.47 26.13
N ILE A 291 11.41 -13.21 27.05
CA ILE A 291 12.59 -12.39 26.87
C ILE A 291 13.83 -13.28 27.06
N SER A 292 14.62 -13.40 26.04
CA SER A 292 15.91 -14.09 26.07
C SER A 292 17.02 -13.19 26.65
N LYS A 293 18.13 -13.79 27.03
CA LYS A 293 19.29 -13.06 27.57
C LYS A 293 19.79 -11.92 26.67
N ASN A 294 19.74 -12.13 25.36
CA ASN A 294 20.22 -11.14 24.38
C ASN A 294 19.24 -9.97 24.15
N GLU A 295 18.01 -10.11 24.61
CA GLU A 295 16.94 -9.11 24.46
C GLU A 295 16.77 -8.25 25.73
N VAL A 296 17.51 -8.56 26.79
CA VAL A 296 17.48 -7.77 28.02
C VAL A 296 17.95 -6.34 27.73
N ASN A 297 17.13 -5.36 28.16
CA ASN A 297 17.29 -3.93 27.92
C ASN A 297 17.15 -3.48 26.46
N GLU A 298 16.74 -4.38 25.54
CA GLU A 298 16.36 -4.00 24.19
C GLU A 298 14.93 -3.46 24.13
N ASN A 299 14.61 -2.73 23.07
CA ASN A 299 13.26 -2.25 22.79
C ASN A 299 12.40 -3.39 22.23
N ILE A 300 11.61 -4.04 23.06
CA ILE A 300 10.72 -5.13 22.70
C ILE A 300 9.34 -4.59 22.37
N ARG A 301 8.83 -4.89 21.18
CA ARG A 301 7.48 -4.52 20.78
C ARG A 301 6.45 -5.35 21.55
N ILE A 302 5.53 -4.68 22.23
CA ILE A 302 4.52 -5.33 23.09
C ILE A 302 3.09 -5.14 22.55
N ILE A 303 2.84 -4.10 21.75
CA ILE A 303 1.59 -3.80 21.07
C ILE A 303 1.91 -2.98 19.82
N ASN A 304 0.98 -2.85 18.89
CA ASN A 304 1.17 -2.04 17.68
C ASN A 304 -0.14 -1.33 17.28
N SER A 305 -0.08 -0.47 16.29
CA SER A 305 -1.19 0.13 15.57
C SER A 305 -0.84 0.30 14.11
N TYR A 306 -1.83 0.52 13.26
CA TYR A 306 -1.59 0.81 11.86
C TYR A 306 -0.64 1.99 11.68
N GLU A 307 -0.90 3.12 12.36
CA GLU A 307 -0.07 4.33 12.24
C GLU A 307 1.33 4.15 12.85
N ALA A 308 1.45 3.39 13.95
CA ALA A 308 2.76 3.10 14.53
C ALA A 308 3.59 2.23 13.58
N GLU A 309 2.97 1.26 12.91
CA GLU A 309 3.67 0.44 11.93
C GLU A 309 4.06 1.24 10.69
N ILE A 310 3.20 2.08 10.16
CA ILE A 310 3.54 2.96 9.04
C ILE A 310 4.70 3.90 9.38
N ARG A 311 4.76 4.43 10.60
CA ARG A 311 5.91 5.23 11.05
C ARG A 311 7.22 4.44 11.13
N ASN A 312 7.15 3.14 11.37
CA ASN A 312 8.32 2.29 11.59
C ASN A 312 8.69 1.42 10.39
N SER A 313 7.74 1.08 9.55
CA SER A 313 7.95 0.21 8.39
C SER A 313 8.08 1.00 7.09
N LYS A 314 8.70 0.35 6.12
CA LYS A 314 8.84 0.86 4.75
C LYS A 314 7.59 0.60 3.89
N ILE A 315 6.45 0.31 4.48
CA ILE A 315 5.19 0.00 3.78
C ILE A 315 4.38 1.29 3.68
N PHE A 316 4.14 1.76 2.46
CA PHE A 316 3.68 3.11 2.12
C PHE A 316 2.26 3.13 1.55
N THR A 317 1.30 2.54 2.24
CA THR A 317 -0.10 2.79 1.96
C THR A 317 -0.74 3.36 3.22
N PHE A 318 -0.92 4.65 3.26
CA PHE A 318 -1.67 5.30 4.32
C PHE A 318 -3.14 5.29 3.92
N ASP A 319 -3.96 4.48 4.60
CA ASP A 319 -5.42 4.47 4.45
C ASP A 319 -6.04 4.96 5.75
N ASP A 320 -6.74 6.07 5.70
CA ASP A 320 -7.40 6.66 6.88
C ASP A 320 -8.46 5.71 7.48
N ASN A 321 -9.06 4.83 6.68
CA ASN A 321 -10.02 3.83 7.17
C ASN A 321 -9.36 2.72 8.00
N LEU A 322 -8.05 2.58 7.93
CA LEU A 322 -7.28 1.58 8.69
C LEU A 322 -6.75 2.12 10.01
N ARG A 323 -6.89 3.43 10.27
CA ARG A 323 -6.41 4.07 11.50
C ARG A 323 -7.07 3.49 12.72
N ASN A 324 -6.26 3.14 13.71
CA ASN A 324 -6.72 2.62 14.99
C ASN A 324 -5.90 3.12 16.19
N GLU A 325 -4.89 3.94 15.96
CA GLU A 325 -4.02 4.43 17.03
C GLU A 325 -4.80 5.20 18.10
N ASN A 326 -5.82 5.97 17.71
CA ASN A 326 -6.64 6.72 18.67
C ASN A 326 -7.46 5.80 19.59
N GLU A 327 -7.89 4.63 19.11
CA GLU A 327 -8.57 3.63 19.92
C GLU A 327 -7.59 2.89 20.85
N ILE A 328 -6.34 2.67 20.37
CA ILE A 328 -5.33 1.86 21.06
C ILE A 328 -4.58 2.67 22.14
N LYS A 329 -4.33 3.97 21.94
CA LYS A 329 -3.58 4.82 22.88
C LYS A 329 -4.18 4.92 24.26
N ASP A 330 -5.50 4.72 24.40
CA ASP A 330 -6.18 4.72 25.69
C ASP A 330 -6.00 3.40 26.45
N CYS A 331 -5.32 2.42 25.86
CA CYS A 331 -5.03 1.13 26.49
C CYS A 331 -4.15 1.31 27.73
N LYS A 332 -4.61 0.77 28.85
CA LYS A 332 -3.81 0.64 30.07
C LYS A 332 -3.04 -0.69 30.01
N ILE A 333 -1.72 -0.60 30.01
CA ILE A 333 -0.82 -1.75 29.91
C ILE A 333 -0.28 -2.07 31.31
N PHE A 334 -0.49 -3.30 31.75
CA PHE A 334 0.07 -3.80 33.02
C PHE A 334 1.08 -4.90 32.70
N ILE A 335 2.30 -4.79 33.23
CA ILE A 335 3.33 -5.83 33.17
C ILE A 335 3.54 -6.34 34.59
N GLU A 336 3.34 -7.65 34.83
CA GLU A 336 3.37 -8.25 36.16
C GLU A 336 2.51 -7.44 37.17
N GLU A 337 1.25 -7.15 36.76
CA GLU A 337 0.26 -6.35 37.51
C GLU A 337 0.63 -4.87 37.74
N LYS A 338 1.81 -4.42 37.33
CA LYS A 338 2.23 -3.03 37.44
C LYS A 338 1.83 -2.23 36.21
N LEU A 339 1.03 -1.18 36.40
CA LEU A 339 0.68 -0.23 35.35
C LEU A 339 1.93 0.49 34.85
N ILE A 340 2.09 0.53 33.52
CA ILE A 340 3.13 1.29 32.84
C ILE A 340 2.49 2.40 31.97
N PRO A 341 3.20 3.48 31.65
CA PRO A 341 2.78 4.42 30.63
C PRO A 341 2.56 3.68 29.29
N PHE A 342 1.54 4.11 28.53
CA PHE A 342 1.33 3.53 27.19
C PHE A 342 2.58 3.67 26.34
N SER A 343 3.00 2.56 25.75
CA SER A 343 4.12 2.52 24.80
C SER A 343 3.97 1.32 23.89
N TYR A 344 4.39 1.45 22.64
CA TYR A 344 4.49 0.33 21.70
C TYR A 344 5.65 -0.61 22.03
N PHE A 345 6.65 -0.12 22.75
CA PHE A 345 7.87 -0.85 23.11
C PHE A 345 8.11 -0.79 24.62
N TYR A 346 8.70 -1.86 25.13
CA TYR A 346 9.13 -1.91 26.55
C TYR A 346 10.52 -2.53 26.66
N LYS A 347 11.31 -2.08 27.65
CA LYS A 347 12.62 -2.63 27.97
C LYS A 347 12.53 -3.49 29.22
N PHE A 348 12.69 -4.78 29.05
CA PHE A 348 12.73 -5.73 30.14
C PHE A 348 14.15 -5.80 30.71
N ASN A 349 14.30 -5.74 32.04
CA ASN A 349 15.60 -5.67 32.72
C ASN A 349 16.18 -7.04 33.05
N LYS A 350 15.46 -8.13 32.79
CA LYS A 350 15.88 -9.51 33.01
C LYS A 350 15.31 -10.41 31.94
N GLU A 351 15.97 -11.55 31.69
CA GLU A 351 15.42 -12.66 30.93
C GLU A 351 14.26 -13.33 31.71
N GLY A 352 13.34 -13.95 30.98
CA GLY A 352 12.21 -14.70 31.54
C GLY A 352 10.90 -14.47 30.82
N THR A 353 9.83 -15.03 31.37
CA THR A 353 8.47 -14.85 30.87
C THR A 353 7.74 -13.82 31.74
N TYR A 354 7.05 -12.89 31.08
CA TYR A 354 6.28 -11.83 31.72
C TYR A 354 4.84 -11.88 31.29
N LYS A 355 3.91 -11.62 32.22
CA LYS A 355 2.49 -11.48 31.95
C LYS A 355 2.16 -10.03 31.64
N ILE A 356 1.39 -9.82 30.59
CA ILE A 356 0.92 -8.50 30.17
C ILE A 356 -0.61 -8.52 30.10
N LYS A 357 -1.24 -7.51 30.71
CA LYS A 357 -2.68 -7.25 30.57
C LYS A 357 -2.86 -5.94 29.81
N TYR A 358 -3.59 -6.00 28.69
CA TYR A 358 -4.01 -4.83 27.92
C TYR A 358 -5.47 -4.55 28.25
N SER A 359 -5.75 -3.50 29.04
CA SER A 359 -7.11 -3.12 29.43
C SER A 359 -7.57 -1.91 28.64
N PHE A 360 -8.67 -2.06 27.92
CA PHE A 360 -9.24 -1.03 27.05
C PHE A 360 -10.49 -0.43 27.72
N PRO A 361 -10.56 0.89 27.87
CA PRO A 361 -11.72 1.54 28.48
C PRO A 361 -12.95 1.51 27.57
N ASN A 362 -12.75 1.40 26.26
CA ASN A 362 -13.77 1.37 25.23
C ASN A 362 -13.66 0.10 24.39
N ASN A 363 -14.74 -0.29 23.70
CA ASN A 363 -14.66 -1.31 22.67
C ASN A 363 -13.81 -0.78 21.51
N LEU A 364 -13.00 -1.65 20.94
CA LEU A 364 -12.26 -1.35 19.71
C LEU A 364 -13.09 -1.77 18.51
N THR A 365 -12.97 -1.04 17.43
CA THR A 365 -13.64 -1.35 16.15
C THR A 365 -12.67 -1.85 15.09
N ASN A 366 -11.37 -1.57 15.27
CA ASN A 366 -10.34 -1.84 14.28
C ASN A 366 -9.08 -2.42 14.94
N PHE A 367 -8.76 -3.68 14.62
CA PHE A 367 -7.58 -4.42 15.12
C PHE A 367 -6.46 -4.50 14.08
N TYR A 368 -6.52 -3.69 13.02
CA TYR A 368 -5.50 -3.68 11.99
C TYR A 368 -4.11 -3.54 12.63
N TYR A 369 -3.27 -4.57 12.48
CA TYR A 369 -1.90 -4.61 13.02
C TYR A 369 -1.77 -4.53 14.56
N LEU A 370 -2.80 -4.80 15.35
CA LEU A 370 -2.78 -4.61 16.81
C LEU A 370 -1.59 -5.29 17.50
N PHE A 371 -1.17 -6.47 17.05
CA PHE A 371 0.02 -7.19 17.53
C PHE A 371 1.04 -7.45 16.42
N TYR A 372 0.99 -6.70 15.33
CA TYR A 372 1.93 -6.83 14.22
C TYR A 372 3.38 -6.72 14.70
N ASP A 373 4.24 -7.70 14.31
CA ASP A 373 5.68 -7.78 14.63
C ASP A 373 5.98 -7.85 16.13
N CYS A 374 5.01 -8.30 16.95
CA CYS A 374 5.22 -8.59 18.38
C CYS A 374 5.86 -9.98 18.54
N LYS A 375 7.12 -10.10 18.10
CA LYS A 375 7.85 -11.38 17.95
C LYS A 375 8.01 -12.18 19.23
N ASN A 376 8.03 -11.51 20.36
CA ASN A 376 8.30 -12.12 21.67
C ASN A 376 7.03 -12.59 22.39
N ILE A 377 5.84 -12.30 21.87
CA ILE A 377 4.58 -12.81 22.42
C ILE A 377 4.50 -14.32 22.18
N ILE A 378 4.33 -15.08 23.28
CA ILE A 378 4.21 -16.55 23.25
C ILE A 378 2.78 -17.05 23.45
N SER A 379 1.93 -16.23 24.09
CA SER A 379 0.50 -16.54 24.25
C SER A 379 -0.37 -15.28 24.23
N LEU A 380 -1.62 -15.45 23.74
CA LEU A 380 -2.67 -14.43 23.74
C LEU A 380 -4.01 -15.07 24.14
N ASP A 381 -4.78 -14.37 24.98
CA ASP A 381 -6.11 -14.81 25.43
C ASP A 381 -7.12 -13.66 25.33
N PHE A 382 -8.15 -13.88 24.49
CA PHE A 382 -9.23 -12.92 24.19
C PHE A 382 -10.53 -13.24 24.92
N THR A 383 -10.55 -14.19 25.85
CA THR A 383 -11.79 -14.62 26.54
C THR A 383 -12.49 -13.50 27.31
N HIS A 384 -11.76 -12.48 27.72
CA HIS A 384 -12.26 -11.32 28.47
C HIS A 384 -12.40 -10.06 27.60
N PHE A 385 -12.32 -10.21 26.28
CA PHE A 385 -12.37 -9.07 25.37
C PHE A 385 -13.63 -9.13 24.49
N ASN A 386 -14.36 -8.02 24.41
CA ASN A 386 -15.53 -7.88 23.56
C ASN A 386 -15.12 -7.50 22.13
N THR A 387 -15.34 -8.39 21.18
CA THR A 387 -15.01 -8.20 19.75
C THR A 387 -16.24 -7.94 18.87
N ASN A 388 -17.43 -7.72 19.44
CA ASN A 388 -18.66 -7.56 18.67
C ASN A 388 -18.69 -6.34 17.74
N GLU A 389 -17.92 -5.31 18.04
CA GLU A 389 -17.85 -4.09 17.23
C GLU A 389 -16.66 -4.09 16.26
N VAL A 390 -15.81 -5.13 16.31
CA VAL A 390 -14.62 -5.22 15.46
C VAL A 390 -15.04 -5.55 14.02
N THR A 391 -14.51 -4.79 13.08
CA THR A 391 -14.78 -4.96 11.64
C THR A 391 -13.53 -5.23 10.81
N ASN A 392 -12.34 -5.04 11.39
CA ASN A 392 -11.07 -5.20 10.68
C ASN A 392 -10.03 -5.89 11.57
N ILE A 393 -9.48 -7.00 11.07
CA ILE A 393 -8.43 -7.81 11.75
C ILE A 393 -7.24 -8.09 10.83
N TYR A 394 -7.09 -7.34 9.73
CA TYR A 394 -6.00 -7.53 8.77
C TYR A 394 -4.64 -7.52 9.48
N GLY A 395 -3.85 -8.58 9.25
CA GLY A 395 -2.49 -8.71 9.78
C GLY A 395 -2.36 -8.54 11.30
N MET A 396 -3.44 -8.77 12.07
CA MET A 396 -3.45 -8.53 13.52
C MET A 396 -2.30 -9.22 14.25
N PHE A 397 -1.96 -10.46 13.86
CA PHE A 397 -0.88 -11.26 14.43
C PHE A 397 0.32 -11.45 13.48
N TYR A 398 0.40 -10.65 12.44
CA TYR A 398 1.47 -10.76 11.44
C TYR A 398 2.85 -10.66 12.10
N LYS A 399 3.73 -11.65 11.82
CA LYS A 399 5.08 -11.77 12.43
C LYS A 399 5.11 -11.96 13.96
N CYS A 400 4.05 -12.46 14.58
CA CYS A 400 4.12 -12.96 15.94
C CYS A 400 4.85 -14.31 15.95
N SER A 401 6.14 -14.31 15.63
CA SER A 401 6.90 -15.53 15.31
C SER A 401 7.07 -16.50 16.49
N SER A 402 7.00 -16.03 17.74
CA SER A 402 7.03 -16.87 18.96
C SER A 402 5.64 -17.28 19.46
N LEU A 403 4.56 -16.79 18.84
CA LEU A 403 3.18 -17.12 19.26
C LEU A 403 2.92 -18.61 19.08
N SER A 404 2.80 -19.32 20.19
CA SER A 404 2.56 -20.78 20.22
C SER A 404 1.18 -21.16 20.73
N LYS A 405 0.51 -20.25 21.45
CA LYS A 405 -0.83 -20.45 22.03
C LYS A 405 -1.68 -19.20 21.82
N ILE A 406 -2.90 -19.42 21.34
CA ILE A 406 -3.89 -18.36 21.21
C ILE A 406 -5.28 -18.88 21.58
N ASN A 407 -6.01 -18.12 22.40
CA ASN A 407 -7.40 -18.43 22.75
C ASN A 407 -8.34 -17.41 22.11
N LEU A 408 -9.06 -17.85 21.11
CA LEU A 408 -10.04 -17.06 20.34
C LEU A 408 -11.47 -17.53 20.57
N SER A 409 -11.76 -18.33 21.60
CA SER A 409 -13.07 -18.98 21.79
C SER A 409 -14.27 -18.02 21.83
N ASN A 410 -14.05 -16.77 22.28
CA ASN A 410 -15.08 -15.71 22.33
C ASN A 410 -14.92 -14.66 21.23
N PHE A 411 -14.06 -14.92 20.23
CA PHE A 411 -13.76 -13.94 19.17
C PHE A 411 -14.88 -13.94 18.13
N ASN A 412 -15.67 -12.85 18.07
CA ASN A 412 -16.73 -12.69 17.08
C ASN A 412 -16.17 -12.17 15.76
N THR A 413 -16.45 -12.83 14.65
CA THR A 413 -15.97 -12.48 13.31
C THR A 413 -17.10 -12.21 12.30
N GLU A 414 -18.36 -12.10 12.74
CA GLU A 414 -19.51 -11.96 11.84
C GLU A 414 -19.49 -10.69 10.96
N ASN A 415 -18.81 -9.63 11.44
CA ASN A 415 -18.69 -8.36 10.73
C ASN A 415 -17.43 -8.26 9.86
N MET A 416 -16.61 -9.32 9.80
CA MET A 416 -15.36 -9.31 9.05
C MET A 416 -15.60 -9.53 7.56
N THR A 417 -14.91 -8.76 6.73
CA THR A 417 -14.91 -8.91 5.28
C THR A 417 -13.54 -9.29 4.72
N ASP A 418 -12.47 -9.03 5.48
CA ASP A 418 -11.08 -9.30 5.14
C ASP A 418 -10.36 -9.92 6.34
N MET A 419 -9.80 -11.12 6.14
CA MET A 419 -8.96 -11.82 7.12
C MET A 419 -7.53 -12.04 6.59
N SER A 420 -7.13 -11.23 5.59
CA SER A 420 -5.82 -11.38 4.97
C SER A 420 -4.69 -11.16 5.98
N CYS A 421 -3.64 -11.94 5.84
CA CYS A 421 -2.41 -11.87 6.64
C CYS A 421 -2.60 -12.09 8.15
N LEU A 422 -3.78 -12.54 8.62
CA LEU A 422 -4.13 -12.59 10.06
C LEU A 422 -3.07 -13.30 10.91
N PHE A 423 -2.57 -14.46 10.47
CA PHE A 423 -1.55 -15.26 11.15
C PHE A 423 -0.24 -15.39 10.35
N SER A 424 -0.03 -14.56 9.32
CA SER A 424 1.20 -14.65 8.51
C SER A 424 2.45 -14.57 9.39
N TYR A 425 3.41 -15.46 9.13
CA TYR A 425 4.67 -15.58 9.88
C TYR A 425 4.53 -15.93 11.37
N CYS A 426 3.41 -16.53 11.79
CA CYS A 426 3.26 -17.13 13.12
C CYS A 426 3.96 -18.50 13.15
N SER A 427 5.28 -18.49 12.98
CA SER A 427 6.09 -19.69 12.73
C SER A 427 6.18 -20.68 13.90
N SER A 428 5.82 -20.28 15.13
CA SER A 428 5.77 -21.17 16.31
C SER A 428 4.39 -21.73 16.61
N LEU A 429 3.35 -21.32 15.87
CA LEU A 429 1.99 -21.80 16.08
C LEU A 429 1.83 -23.24 15.57
N THR A 430 1.50 -24.19 16.47
CA THR A 430 1.39 -25.61 16.12
C THR A 430 -0.04 -26.08 15.91
N ASN A 431 -0.97 -25.54 16.66
CA ASN A 431 -2.39 -25.89 16.60
C ASN A 431 -3.23 -24.62 16.60
N LEU A 432 -4.27 -24.59 15.75
CA LEU A 432 -5.15 -23.44 15.63
C LEU A 432 -6.60 -23.90 15.45
N ASP A 433 -7.44 -23.58 16.41
CA ASP A 433 -8.89 -23.84 16.33
C ASP A 433 -9.63 -22.56 15.98
N LEU A 434 -10.22 -22.54 14.79
CA LEU A 434 -11.05 -21.44 14.27
C LEU A 434 -12.50 -21.88 14.05
N SER A 435 -12.95 -22.96 14.76
CA SER A 435 -14.30 -23.52 14.61
C SER A 435 -15.43 -22.55 15.00
N ASN A 436 -15.12 -21.48 15.74
CA ASN A 436 -16.05 -20.40 16.09
C ASN A 436 -16.06 -19.23 15.09
N PHE A 437 -15.17 -19.22 14.08
CA PHE A 437 -15.10 -18.11 13.12
C PHE A 437 -16.28 -18.17 12.15
N ASN A 438 -17.06 -17.10 12.08
CA ASN A 438 -18.06 -16.89 11.04
C ASN A 438 -17.40 -16.13 9.86
N THR A 439 -17.25 -16.81 8.73
CA THR A 439 -16.64 -16.23 7.52
C THR A 439 -17.66 -15.96 6.41
N GLU A 440 -18.95 -15.93 6.70
CA GLU A 440 -20.02 -15.75 5.72
C GLU A 440 -19.87 -14.44 4.90
N ASN A 441 -19.30 -13.39 5.50
CA ASN A 441 -19.11 -12.10 4.87
C ASN A 441 -17.71 -11.88 4.30
N VAL A 442 -16.78 -12.82 4.52
CA VAL A 442 -15.37 -12.69 4.12
C VAL A 442 -15.23 -12.87 2.61
N ASN A 443 -14.52 -11.95 1.98
CA ASN A 443 -14.18 -11.99 0.57
C ASN A 443 -12.67 -12.06 0.29
N GLU A 444 -11.81 -11.83 1.30
CA GLU A 444 -10.35 -11.86 1.21
C GLU A 444 -9.76 -12.78 2.29
N LEU A 445 -8.99 -13.80 1.85
CA LEU A 445 -8.23 -14.72 2.70
C LEU A 445 -6.75 -14.79 2.28
N GLU A 446 -6.27 -13.75 1.56
CA GLU A 446 -4.89 -13.70 1.07
C GLU A 446 -3.90 -13.88 2.22
N SER A 447 -2.97 -14.83 2.07
CA SER A 447 -1.84 -15.02 2.97
C SER A 447 -2.25 -15.25 4.44
N MET A 448 -3.48 -15.72 4.73
CA MET A 448 -3.98 -15.83 6.11
C MET A 448 -3.05 -16.65 7.02
N PHE A 449 -2.43 -17.72 6.49
CA PHE A 449 -1.52 -18.61 7.20
C PHE A 449 -0.12 -18.67 6.55
N TYR A 450 0.26 -17.63 5.83
CA TYR A 450 1.54 -17.54 5.12
C TYR A 450 2.72 -17.76 6.09
N GLU A 451 3.61 -18.72 5.78
CA GLU A 451 4.78 -19.10 6.62
C GLU A 451 4.42 -19.49 8.08
N CYS A 452 3.26 -20.09 8.31
CA CYS A 452 2.95 -20.79 9.55
C CYS A 452 3.69 -22.15 9.56
N SER A 453 5.02 -22.14 9.56
CA SER A 453 5.86 -23.30 9.26
C SER A 453 5.78 -24.44 10.29
N SER A 454 5.38 -24.17 11.53
CA SER A 454 5.19 -25.18 12.58
C SER A 454 3.74 -25.69 12.71
N LEU A 455 2.79 -25.13 11.91
CA LEU A 455 1.37 -25.47 12.01
C LEU A 455 1.15 -26.92 11.56
N THR A 456 0.71 -27.78 12.49
CA THR A 456 0.42 -29.21 12.23
C THR A 456 -1.07 -29.50 12.15
N ASN A 457 -1.88 -28.78 12.92
CA ASN A 457 -3.32 -28.94 12.98
C ASN A 457 -4.03 -27.60 12.85
N ILE A 458 -5.05 -27.56 12.00
CA ILE A 458 -5.94 -26.39 11.85
C ILE A 458 -7.39 -26.86 11.71
N ASN A 459 -8.29 -26.24 12.47
CA ASN A 459 -9.72 -26.49 12.37
C ASN A 459 -10.42 -25.34 11.64
N LEU A 460 -10.81 -25.58 10.39
CA LEU A 460 -11.54 -24.66 9.51
C LEU A 460 -12.98 -25.11 9.26
N SER A 461 -13.55 -25.96 10.11
CA SER A 461 -14.86 -26.59 9.86
C SER A 461 -16.03 -25.63 9.76
N SER A 462 -15.92 -24.42 10.34
CA SER A 462 -16.92 -23.35 10.27
C SER A 462 -16.80 -22.44 9.04
N PHE A 463 -15.70 -22.54 8.27
CA PHE A 463 -15.44 -21.61 7.18
C PHE A 463 -16.48 -21.73 6.06
N ASN A 464 -17.16 -20.63 5.76
CA ASN A 464 -18.01 -20.45 4.59
C ASN A 464 -17.32 -19.54 3.58
N THR A 465 -16.73 -20.13 2.55
CA THR A 465 -15.92 -19.39 1.58
C THR A 465 -16.69 -18.96 0.33
N LYS A 466 -18.03 -19.03 0.34
CA LYS A 466 -18.88 -18.74 -0.82
C LYS A 466 -18.68 -17.32 -1.40
N LYS A 467 -18.34 -16.33 -0.56
CA LYS A 467 -18.10 -14.94 -1.02
C LYS A 467 -16.63 -14.66 -1.31
N VAL A 468 -15.72 -15.57 -0.98
CA VAL A 468 -14.27 -15.36 -1.14
C VAL A 468 -13.89 -15.24 -2.60
N LYS A 469 -13.09 -14.22 -2.90
CA LYS A 469 -12.56 -13.91 -4.23
C LYS A 469 -11.06 -14.14 -4.36
N ASN A 470 -10.32 -14.05 -3.24
CA ASN A 470 -8.88 -14.14 -3.21
C ASN A 470 -8.43 -15.11 -2.12
N MET A 471 -7.72 -16.17 -2.53
CA MET A 471 -7.09 -17.18 -1.67
C MET A 471 -5.58 -17.28 -1.93
N ARG A 472 -4.99 -16.21 -2.52
CA ARG A 472 -3.56 -16.16 -2.83
C ARG A 472 -2.72 -16.49 -1.60
N ALA A 473 -1.77 -17.43 -1.75
CA ALA A 473 -0.76 -17.78 -0.77
C ALA A 473 -1.34 -18.13 0.63
N MET A 474 -2.61 -18.58 0.71
CA MET A 474 -3.31 -18.80 2.00
C MET A 474 -2.55 -19.75 2.91
N PHE A 475 -1.94 -20.82 2.37
CA PHE A 475 -1.14 -21.82 3.09
C PHE A 475 0.33 -21.87 2.62
N TYR A 476 0.83 -20.79 2.06
CA TYR A 476 2.21 -20.69 1.57
C TYR A 476 3.21 -21.04 2.69
N GLU A 477 4.12 -21.98 2.43
CA GLU A 477 5.12 -22.50 3.38
C GLU A 477 4.56 -22.99 4.73
N CYS A 478 3.34 -23.52 4.76
CA CYS A 478 2.83 -24.30 5.89
C CYS A 478 3.49 -25.69 5.90
N SER A 479 4.81 -25.72 6.08
CA SER A 479 5.65 -26.89 5.81
C SER A 479 5.46 -28.06 6.76
N SER A 480 4.90 -27.86 7.96
CA SER A 480 4.61 -28.91 8.94
C SER A 480 3.18 -29.45 8.89
N LEU A 481 2.32 -28.90 8.04
CA LEU A 481 0.91 -29.31 7.94
C LEU A 481 0.83 -30.70 7.31
N THR A 482 0.28 -31.68 8.04
CA THR A 482 0.19 -33.08 7.60
C THR A 482 -1.19 -33.48 7.11
N ASP A 483 -2.23 -32.79 7.55
CA ASP A 483 -3.61 -32.95 7.15
C ASP A 483 -4.29 -31.61 7.00
N LEU A 484 -5.13 -31.44 5.97
CA LEU A 484 -5.86 -30.22 5.70
C LEU A 484 -7.24 -30.57 5.11
N ASN A 485 -8.28 -30.35 5.90
CA ASN A 485 -9.65 -30.58 5.46
C ASN A 485 -10.27 -29.29 4.88
N LEU A 486 -10.47 -29.25 3.57
CA LEU A 486 -11.11 -28.17 2.82
C LEU A 486 -12.47 -28.57 2.23
N SER A 487 -13.11 -29.63 2.74
CA SER A 487 -14.35 -30.17 2.18
C SER A 487 -15.54 -29.21 2.21
N ASN A 488 -15.51 -28.21 3.09
CA ASN A 488 -16.51 -27.14 3.21
C ASN A 488 -16.19 -25.89 2.36
N PHE A 489 -15.02 -25.84 1.69
CA PHE A 489 -14.65 -24.67 0.89
C PHE A 489 -15.46 -24.63 -0.41
N ASN A 490 -16.10 -23.50 -0.67
CA ASN A 490 -16.74 -23.19 -1.94
C ASN A 490 -15.87 -22.15 -2.69
N THR A 491 -15.31 -22.55 -3.83
CA THR A 491 -14.39 -21.69 -4.59
C THR A 491 -15.03 -21.09 -5.85
N GLU A 492 -16.37 -21.16 -5.99
CA GLU A 492 -17.07 -20.71 -7.21
C GLU A 492 -16.85 -19.21 -7.56
N ASN A 493 -16.46 -18.39 -6.59
CA ASN A 493 -16.23 -16.96 -6.77
C ASN A 493 -14.75 -16.58 -6.70
N VAL A 494 -13.86 -17.53 -6.46
CA VAL A 494 -12.41 -17.28 -6.35
C VAL A 494 -11.82 -16.95 -7.72
N THR A 495 -11.02 -15.90 -7.77
CA THR A 495 -10.34 -15.43 -8.97
C THR A 495 -8.82 -15.55 -8.88
N ASP A 496 -8.24 -15.62 -7.68
CA ASP A 496 -6.80 -15.75 -7.45
C ASP A 496 -6.52 -16.89 -6.44
N MET A 497 -5.77 -17.89 -6.89
CA MET A 497 -5.29 -19.04 -6.10
C MET A 497 -3.75 -19.18 -6.19
N ARG A 498 -3.05 -18.15 -6.64
CA ARG A 498 -1.60 -18.20 -6.86
C ARG A 498 -0.88 -18.57 -5.56
N SER A 499 0.07 -19.52 -5.67
CA SER A 499 0.92 -20.00 -4.58
C SER A 499 0.15 -20.52 -3.34
N MET A 500 -1.14 -20.91 -3.47
CA MET A 500 -2.01 -21.24 -2.33
C MET A 500 -1.42 -22.33 -1.44
N PHE A 501 -0.74 -23.32 -2.02
CA PHE A 501 -0.12 -24.46 -1.32
C PHE A 501 1.39 -24.59 -1.61
N TYR A 502 2.02 -23.48 -1.93
CA TYR A 502 3.47 -23.45 -2.20
C TYR A 502 4.25 -23.98 -1.00
N LYS A 503 5.16 -24.96 -1.23
CA LYS A 503 5.99 -25.60 -0.18
C LYS A 503 5.22 -26.19 1.02
N CYS A 504 4.01 -26.70 0.84
CA CYS A 504 3.32 -27.51 1.86
C CYS A 504 3.97 -28.90 1.99
N SER A 505 5.26 -28.94 2.36
CA SER A 505 6.13 -30.10 2.17
C SER A 505 5.83 -31.31 3.05
N SER A 506 4.94 -31.24 4.02
CA SER A 506 4.50 -32.38 4.86
C SER A 506 3.14 -32.95 4.49
N LEU A 507 2.34 -32.27 3.66
CA LEU A 507 1.09 -32.83 3.14
C LEU A 507 1.41 -33.89 2.07
N ASN A 508 0.89 -35.11 2.24
CA ASN A 508 1.08 -36.17 1.26
C ASN A 508 -0.01 -36.22 0.20
N SER A 509 -1.21 -35.74 0.54
CA SER A 509 -2.37 -35.66 -0.34
C SER A 509 -3.29 -34.53 0.07
N LEU A 510 -4.09 -34.07 -0.86
CA LEU A 510 -5.10 -33.03 -0.63
C LEU A 510 -6.33 -33.32 -1.48
N ASN A 511 -7.51 -33.30 -0.86
CA ASN A 511 -8.77 -33.46 -1.57
C ASN A 511 -9.30 -32.10 -2.02
N LEU A 512 -9.28 -31.83 -3.32
CA LEU A 512 -9.79 -30.63 -3.98
C LEU A 512 -11.02 -30.91 -4.87
N SER A 513 -11.69 -32.05 -4.67
CA SER A 513 -12.83 -32.46 -5.50
C SER A 513 -14.02 -31.49 -5.48
N ASN A 514 -14.10 -30.63 -4.46
CA ASN A 514 -15.12 -29.58 -4.33
C ASN A 514 -14.69 -28.22 -4.93
N PHE A 515 -13.43 -28.09 -5.41
CA PHE A 515 -12.95 -26.83 -5.97
C PHE A 515 -13.53 -26.57 -7.35
N ASN A 516 -14.18 -25.43 -7.51
CA ASN A 516 -14.68 -24.92 -8.78
C ASN A 516 -13.77 -23.77 -9.28
N THR A 517 -12.96 -24.03 -10.29
CA THR A 517 -11.94 -23.10 -10.77
C THR A 517 -12.38 -22.28 -11.99
N LYS A 518 -13.67 -22.33 -12.38
CA LYS A 518 -14.17 -21.64 -13.58
C LYS A 518 -13.92 -20.13 -13.62
N LYS A 519 -13.86 -19.46 -12.46
CA LYS A 519 -13.61 -18.03 -12.39
C LYS A 519 -12.15 -17.67 -12.09
N VAL A 520 -11.32 -18.66 -11.80
CA VAL A 520 -9.91 -18.43 -11.46
C VAL A 520 -9.16 -17.90 -12.66
N LYS A 521 -8.39 -16.83 -12.44
CA LYS A 521 -7.52 -16.20 -13.44
C LYS A 521 -6.05 -16.51 -13.19
N ASN A 522 -5.65 -16.71 -11.95
CA ASN A 522 -4.28 -16.94 -11.57
C ASN A 522 -4.13 -18.19 -10.69
N MET A 523 -3.32 -19.15 -11.16
CA MET A 523 -2.89 -20.37 -10.47
C MET A 523 -1.36 -20.51 -10.46
N TYR A 524 -0.61 -19.42 -10.71
CA TYR A 524 0.84 -19.43 -10.74
C TYR A 524 1.40 -20.09 -9.47
N ALA A 525 2.30 -21.10 -9.64
CA ALA A 525 3.01 -21.77 -8.57
C ALA A 525 2.12 -22.38 -7.47
N MET A 526 0.85 -22.73 -7.75
CA MET A 526 -0.14 -23.14 -6.73
C MET A 526 0.33 -24.31 -5.87
N PHE A 527 1.02 -25.30 -6.46
CA PHE A 527 1.55 -26.49 -5.79
C PHE A 527 3.09 -26.56 -5.87
N GLN A 528 3.75 -25.48 -6.26
CA GLN A 528 5.23 -25.48 -6.45
C GLN A 528 5.95 -25.87 -5.16
N ASP A 529 7.10 -26.56 -5.31
CA ASP A 529 7.98 -27.03 -4.23
C ASP A 529 7.28 -27.95 -3.21
N TRP A 530 6.18 -28.59 -3.59
CA TRP A 530 5.48 -29.55 -2.74
C TRP A 530 6.06 -30.95 -2.93
N CYS A 531 7.20 -31.21 -2.27
CA CYS A 531 8.02 -32.41 -2.50
C CYS A 531 7.40 -33.72 -1.96
N SER A 532 6.43 -33.65 -1.03
CA SER A 532 5.75 -34.84 -0.45
C SER A 532 4.48 -35.27 -1.18
N LEU A 533 4.01 -34.48 -2.13
CA LEU A 533 2.76 -34.75 -2.84
C LEU A 533 2.86 -36.00 -3.71
N THR A 534 2.06 -37.03 -3.39
CA THR A 534 2.05 -38.32 -4.10
C THR A 534 0.76 -38.61 -4.83
N ASN A 535 -0.32 -37.88 -4.54
CA ASN A 535 -1.62 -38.07 -5.18
C ASN A 535 -2.40 -36.74 -5.20
N LEU A 536 -2.99 -36.42 -6.36
CA LEU A 536 -3.76 -35.19 -6.51
C LEU A 536 -4.93 -35.36 -7.51
N ASP A 537 -6.15 -35.17 -7.02
CA ASP A 537 -7.36 -35.16 -7.85
C ASP A 537 -7.76 -33.74 -8.23
N LEU A 538 -7.55 -33.41 -9.51
CA LEU A 538 -7.93 -32.13 -10.15
C LEU A 538 -9.02 -32.36 -11.22
N SER A 539 -9.82 -33.41 -11.08
CA SER A 539 -10.84 -33.79 -12.07
C SER A 539 -11.87 -32.68 -12.34
N ASN A 540 -12.11 -31.81 -11.36
CA ASN A 540 -13.03 -30.67 -11.45
C ASN A 540 -12.37 -29.34 -11.87
N PHE A 541 -11.05 -29.33 -12.12
CA PHE A 541 -10.37 -28.10 -12.54
C PHE A 541 -10.78 -27.71 -13.97
N ASN A 542 -10.99 -26.41 -14.15
CA ASN A 542 -11.31 -25.79 -15.44
C ASN A 542 -10.45 -24.54 -15.56
N THR A 543 -9.52 -24.53 -16.51
CA THR A 543 -8.57 -23.41 -16.73
C THR A 543 -8.97 -22.48 -17.87
N GLN A 544 -10.22 -22.53 -18.34
CA GLN A 544 -10.68 -21.71 -19.47
C GLN A 544 -10.39 -20.21 -19.27
N ASN A 545 -10.51 -19.71 -18.04
CA ASN A 545 -10.29 -18.30 -17.69
C ASN A 545 -8.92 -18.02 -17.06
N VAL A 546 -8.10 -19.07 -16.87
CA VAL A 546 -6.77 -18.91 -16.25
C VAL A 546 -5.79 -18.30 -17.23
N THR A 547 -5.20 -17.18 -16.86
CA THR A 547 -4.16 -16.46 -17.62
C THR A 547 -2.76 -16.80 -17.16
N GLU A 548 -2.56 -17.11 -15.86
CA GLU A 548 -1.28 -17.40 -15.24
C GLU A 548 -1.35 -18.77 -14.54
N ILE A 549 -0.57 -19.74 -15.00
CA ILE A 549 -0.54 -21.12 -14.46
C ILE A 549 0.90 -21.67 -14.37
N GLU A 550 1.88 -20.90 -14.83
CA GLU A 550 3.27 -21.34 -14.92
C GLU A 550 3.78 -21.80 -13.55
N GLY A 551 4.59 -22.85 -13.58
CA GLY A 551 5.23 -23.40 -12.37
C GLY A 551 4.27 -24.10 -11.41
N ILE A 552 3.03 -24.35 -11.78
CA ILE A 552 2.01 -24.93 -10.86
C ILE A 552 2.48 -26.22 -10.18
N PHE A 553 3.35 -27.03 -10.83
CA PHE A 553 3.92 -28.28 -10.29
C PHE A 553 5.46 -28.26 -10.22
N HIS A 554 6.08 -27.11 -10.34
CA HIS A 554 7.55 -27.05 -10.29
C HIS A 554 8.07 -27.66 -8.98
N ASN A 555 9.11 -28.54 -9.06
CA ASN A 555 9.68 -29.29 -7.93
C ASN A 555 8.72 -30.21 -7.15
N CYS A 556 7.58 -30.64 -7.72
CA CYS A 556 6.74 -31.71 -7.15
C CYS A 556 7.34 -33.10 -7.48
N SER A 557 8.47 -33.44 -6.86
CA SER A 557 9.33 -34.56 -7.29
C SER A 557 8.71 -35.95 -7.13
N LEU A 558 7.77 -36.16 -6.20
CA LEU A 558 7.13 -37.44 -5.94
C LEU A 558 5.81 -37.63 -6.70
N LEU A 559 5.23 -36.60 -7.30
CA LEU A 559 3.98 -36.70 -8.04
C LEU A 559 4.25 -37.29 -9.43
N ASN A 560 3.71 -38.48 -9.74
CA ASN A 560 3.84 -39.14 -11.04
C ASN A 560 2.59 -38.96 -11.90
N GLY A 561 2.70 -39.22 -13.20
CA GLY A 561 1.56 -39.05 -14.12
C GLY A 561 0.38 -39.96 -13.85
N SER A 562 0.59 -41.12 -13.20
CA SER A 562 -0.46 -42.05 -12.76
C SER A 562 -1.21 -41.56 -11.51
N ASP A 563 -0.64 -40.60 -10.79
CA ASP A 563 -1.10 -40.19 -9.46
C ASP A 563 -1.87 -38.86 -9.52
N ILE A 564 -1.93 -38.24 -10.71
CA ILE A 564 -2.73 -37.05 -10.98
C ILE A 564 -3.98 -37.41 -11.79
N ILE A 565 -5.14 -37.08 -11.25
CA ILE A 565 -6.41 -37.20 -11.97
C ILE A 565 -6.77 -35.81 -12.47
N CYS A 566 -6.64 -35.57 -13.78
CA CYS A 566 -6.93 -34.29 -14.41
C CYS A 566 -7.42 -34.48 -15.84
N TYR A 567 -8.42 -33.72 -16.24
CA TYR A 567 -8.95 -33.71 -17.61
C TYR A 567 -8.69 -32.37 -18.33
N ASP A 568 -8.17 -31.38 -17.61
CA ASP A 568 -7.86 -30.07 -18.18
C ASP A 568 -6.51 -30.09 -18.90
N LYS A 569 -6.53 -29.80 -20.20
CA LYS A 569 -5.35 -29.88 -21.05
C LYS A 569 -4.24 -28.93 -20.59
N LYS A 570 -4.58 -27.70 -20.16
CA LYS A 570 -3.58 -26.71 -19.77
C LYS A 570 -2.82 -27.13 -18.52
N VAL A 571 -3.53 -27.75 -17.55
CA VAL A 571 -2.91 -28.35 -16.36
C VAL A 571 -1.99 -29.50 -16.72
N LEU A 572 -2.41 -30.39 -17.67
CA LEU A 572 -1.59 -31.52 -18.13
C LEU A 572 -0.36 -31.06 -18.92
N ASP A 573 -0.47 -29.99 -19.72
CA ASP A 573 0.66 -29.42 -20.45
C ASP A 573 1.73 -28.84 -19.47
N GLU A 574 1.31 -28.17 -18.39
CA GLU A 574 2.24 -27.70 -17.34
C GLU A 574 2.86 -28.87 -16.54
N PHE A 575 2.08 -29.94 -16.30
CA PHE A 575 2.61 -31.12 -15.64
C PHE A 575 3.70 -31.80 -16.51
N ALA A 576 3.51 -31.87 -17.83
CA ALA A 576 4.49 -32.41 -18.76
C ALA A 576 5.80 -31.59 -18.82
N LYS A 577 5.72 -30.27 -18.76
CA LYS A 577 6.92 -29.38 -18.76
C LYS A 577 7.83 -29.68 -17.56
N ARG A 578 7.29 -30.00 -16.38
CA ARG A 578 8.02 -30.34 -15.18
C ARG A 578 9.07 -31.45 -15.39
N THR A 579 8.70 -32.50 -16.19
CA THR A 579 9.57 -33.65 -16.46
C THR A 579 10.71 -33.32 -17.41
N LEU A 580 10.56 -32.30 -18.25
CA LEU A 580 11.60 -31.85 -19.18
C LEU A 580 12.73 -31.07 -18.46
N ASP A 581 12.38 -30.25 -17.46
CA ASP A 581 13.38 -29.50 -16.68
C ASP A 581 14.24 -30.40 -15.80
N GLN A 582 13.74 -31.54 -15.35
CA GLN A 582 14.52 -32.54 -14.57
C GLN A 582 15.47 -33.35 -15.42
N SER A 583 15.19 -33.56 -16.71
CA SER A 583 16.09 -34.31 -17.61
C SER A 583 17.32 -33.51 -18.05
N ILE A 584 17.28 -32.18 -17.98
CA ILE A 584 18.43 -31.31 -18.34
C ILE A 584 19.48 -31.24 -17.20
N ILE A 585 19.07 -31.52 -15.95
CA ILE A 585 19.99 -31.49 -14.79
C ILE A 585 20.81 -32.79 -14.65
N LEU A 586 20.41 -33.88 -15.31
CA LEU A 586 21.13 -35.16 -15.28
C LEU A 586 22.22 -35.32 -16.36
N ASP A 587 22.37 -34.38 -17.29
CA ASP A 587 23.35 -34.37 -18.36
C ASP A 587 24.44 -33.28 -18.19
N ILE A 588 24.62 -32.70 -17.00
CA ILE A 588 25.76 -31.86 -16.61
C ILE A 588 26.40 -32.49 -15.36
#